data_35c228d0a084bda1215cb9bddd78edbc
#
_entry.id   35c228d0a084bda1215cb9bddd78edbc
#
_cell.length_a   1.000
_cell.length_b   1.000
_cell.length_c   1.000
_cell.angle_alpha   90.00
_cell.angle_beta   90.00
_cell.angle_gamma   90.00
#
_symmetry.space_group_name_H-M   'P 1'
#
loop_
_entity.id
_entity.type
_entity.pdbx_description
1 polymer ?
#
loop_
_entity_poly.entity_id
_entity_poly.type
_entity_poly.pdbx_seq_one_letter_code
_entity_poly.pdbx_strand_id
1 'polypeptide(L)'
;DMVIDIDDEDSQNLLRLFNCEEGKKYLKEVVGVPAETIEKLSFLGISGIANMLCCIKFAKYYELTEDDVVATVATDSAIMYTSRIDELNEQQGAYDMLTAARDYSEHLHGVRTDSMLELSYQDRKRIHNLKYYTWVEQQGKTYEEINQQWYDTHYWTDMHAQADELDKLINEFNDATGVLANM
;
A
#
# COMPACT_ATOMS: atom_id res chain seq x y z
N ASP A 1 -14.22 4.04 -5.26
CA ASP A 1 -14.53 5.08 -6.22
C ASP A 1 -13.58 5.08 -7.43
N MET A 2 -12.34 4.65 -7.24
CA MET A 2 -11.35 4.51 -8.31
C MET A 2 -10.50 3.25 -8.09
N VAL A 3 -10.07 2.62 -9.18
CA VAL A 3 -9.01 1.59 -9.16
C VAL A 3 -7.79 2.19 -9.85
N ILE A 4 -6.64 2.01 -9.21
CA ILE A 4 -5.34 2.47 -9.73
C ILE A 4 -4.42 1.25 -9.72
N ASP A 5 -3.88 0.92 -10.87
CA ASP A 5 -2.93 -0.16 -11.03
C ASP A 5 -1.50 0.39 -10.94
N ILE A 6 -0.64 -0.33 -10.23
CA ILE A 6 0.80 -0.03 -10.11
C ILE A 6 1.55 -1.26 -10.61
N ASP A 7 2.47 -1.04 -11.54
CA ASP A 7 3.34 -2.10 -12.04
C ASP A 7 4.31 -2.56 -10.94
N ASP A 8 4.48 -3.86 -10.81
CA ASP A 8 5.45 -4.45 -9.87
C ASP A 8 6.88 -3.96 -10.13
N GLU A 9 7.22 -3.70 -11.39
CA GLU A 9 8.52 -3.16 -11.78
C GLU A 9 8.76 -1.78 -11.16
N ASP A 10 7.75 -0.89 -11.18
CA ASP A 10 7.83 0.42 -10.55
C ASP A 10 8.15 0.29 -9.05
N SER A 11 7.41 -0.58 -8.36
CA SER A 11 7.58 -0.79 -6.91
C SER A 11 8.95 -1.39 -6.56
N GLN A 12 9.43 -2.33 -7.37
CA GLN A 12 10.70 -3.03 -7.13
C GLN A 12 11.92 -2.13 -7.43
N ASN A 13 11.87 -1.34 -8.51
CA ASN A 13 12.94 -0.40 -8.82
C ASN A 13 13.02 0.72 -7.79
N LEU A 14 11.88 1.21 -7.30
CA LEU A 14 11.87 2.18 -6.21
C LEU A 14 12.33 1.57 -4.87
N LEU A 15 12.07 0.29 -4.62
CA LEU A 15 12.60 -0.39 -3.43
C LEU A 15 14.14 -0.35 -3.44
N ARG A 16 14.79 -0.58 -4.60
CA ARG A 16 16.24 -0.44 -4.74
C ARG A 16 16.70 1.01 -4.61
N LEU A 17 16.03 1.95 -5.29
CA LEU A 17 16.35 3.38 -5.23
C LEU A 17 16.38 3.91 -3.81
N PHE A 18 15.42 3.50 -2.99
CA PHE A 18 15.26 3.99 -1.62
C PHE A 18 16.20 3.32 -0.61
N ASN A 19 16.71 2.11 -0.91
CA ASN A 19 17.44 1.32 0.07
C ASN A 19 18.90 1.04 -0.30
N CYS A 20 19.28 1.06 -1.60
CA CYS A 20 20.68 0.95 -2.00
C CYS A 20 21.45 2.25 -1.75
N GLU A 21 22.72 2.14 -1.39
CA GLU A 21 23.56 3.30 -1.05
C GLU A 21 23.66 4.33 -2.19
N GLU A 22 23.87 3.85 -3.44
CA GLU A 22 23.96 4.75 -4.60
C GLU A 22 22.61 5.40 -4.93
N GLY A 23 21.49 4.74 -4.62
CA GLY A 23 20.15 5.32 -4.74
C GLY A 23 19.93 6.46 -3.74
N LYS A 24 20.24 6.23 -2.47
CA LYS A 24 20.18 7.26 -1.41
C LYS A 24 21.10 8.44 -1.73
N LYS A 25 22.30 8.15 -2.22
CA LYS A 25 23.26 9.17 -2.64
C LYS A 25 22.72 10.01 -3.79
N TYR A 26 22.13 9.37 -4.81
CA TYR A 26 21.51 10.06 -5.94
C TYR A 26 20.38 10.98 -5.47
N LEU A 27 19.47 10.48 -4.64
CA LEU A 27 18.38 11.27 -4.08
C LEU A 27 18.88 12.49 -3.29
N LYS A 28 19.96 12.34 -2.54
CA LYS A 28 20.54 13.41 -1.74
C LYS A 28 21.29 14.44 -2.58
N GLU A 29 22.23 13.98 -3.41
CA GLU A 29 23.22 14.84 -4.08
C GLU A 29 22.71 15.43 -5.39
N VAL A 30 21.85 14.70 -6.11
CA VAL A 30 21.35 15.12 -7.42
C VAL A 30 19.93 15.66 -7.34
N VAL A 31 19.04 14.95 -6.64
CA VAL A 31 17.64 15.38 -6.52
C VAL A 31 17.47 16.45 -5.42
N GLY A 32 18.32 16.43 -4.39
CA GLY A 32 18.25 17.39 -3.29
C GLY A 32 17.25 17.00 -2.19
N VAL A 33 16.92 15.72 -2.08
CA VAL A 33 16.01 15.24 -1.01
C VAL A 33 16.71 15.39 0.35
N PRO A 34 16.03 15.96 1.37
CA PRO A 34 16.59 16.09 2.71
C PRO A 34 16.98 14.74 3.30
N ALA A 35 18.14 14.70 3.99
CA ALA A 35 18.67 13.47 4.58
C ALA A 35 17.66 12.79 5.53
N GLU A 36 16.94 13.58 6.33
CA GLU A 36 15.88 13.07 7.22
C GLU A 36 14.78 12.33 6.46
N THR A 37 14.41 12.80 5.27
CA THR A 37 13.42 12.14 4.42
C THR A 37 13.98 10.83 3.87
N ILE A 38 15.25 10.84 3.40
CA ILE A 38 15.90 9.63 2.85
C ILE A 38 15.95 8.51 3.90
N GLU A 39 16.28 8.84 5.15
CA GLU A 39 16.30 7.86 6.25
C GLU A 39 14.95 7.21 6.48
N LYS A 40 13.86 7.96 6.28
CA LYS A 40 12.48 7.48 6.46
C LYS A 40 11.97 6.64 5.29
N LEU A 41 12.59 6.70 4.11
CA LEU A 41 12.16 5.91 2.94
C LEU A 41 12.25 4.40 3.19
N SER A 42 13.14 3.96 4.08
CA SER A 42 13.24 2.55 4.49
C SER A 42 12.02 2.02 5.27
N PHE A 43 11.14 2.91 5.75
CA PHE A 43 9.87 2.49 6.35
C PHE A 43 8.82 2.06 5.32
N LEU A 44 9.07 2.30 4.03
CA LEU A 44 8.20 1.87 2.95
C LEU A 44 8.66 0.51 2.42
N GLY A 45 7.91 -0.53 2.68
CA GLY A 45 8.00 -1.82 1.98
C GLY A 45 7.33 -1.75 0.60
N ILE A 46 7.25 -2.86 -0.11
CA ILE A 46 6.73 -2.92 -1.48
C ILE A 46 5.30 -2.35 -1.56
N SER A 47 4.41 -2.78 -0.66
CA SER A 47 3.03 -2.28 -0.63
C SER A 47 2.96 -0.79 -0.25
N GLY A 48 3.84 -0.33 0.64
CA GLY A 48 3.93 1.09 1.00
C GLY A 48 4.37 1.96 -0.18
N ILE A 49 5.32 1.48 -1.00
CA ILE A 49 5.77 2.14 -2.24
C ILE A 49 4.63 2.16 -3.27
N ALA A 50 3.94 1.03 -3.47
CA ALA A 50 2.79 0.97 -4.38
C ALA A 50 1.68 1.94 -3.96
N ASN A 51 1.37 2.00 -2.66
CA ASN A 51 0.40 2.95 -2.12
C ASN A 51 0.83 4.41 -2.33
N MET A 52 2.11 4.72 -2.16
CA MET A 52 2.66 6.05 -2.45
C MET A 52 2.50 6.41 -3.94
N LEU A 53 2.79 5.47 -4.84
CA LEU A 53 2.60 5.66 -6.28
C LEU A 53 1.12 5.86 -6.63
N CYS A 54 0.20 5.11 -6.00
CA CYS A 54 -1.24 5.35 -6.12
C CYS A 54 -1.61 6.78 -5.71
N CYS A 55 -1.08 7.28 -4.59
CA CYS A 55 -1.31 8.65 -4.14
C CYS A 55 -0.79 9.68 -5.15
N ILE A 56 0.38 9.46 -5.75
CA ILE A 56 0.97 10.34 -6.77
C ILE A 56 0.07 10.35 -8.03
N LYS A 57 -0.33 9.17 -8.52
CA LYS A 57 -1.23 9.06 -9.69
C LYS A 57 -2.56 9.75 -9.41
N PHE A 58 -3.15 9.52 -8.24
CA PHE A 58 -4.39 10.13 -7.79
C PHE A 58 -4.28 11.67 -7.74
N ALA A 59 -3.24 12.18 -7.11
CA ALA A 59 -3.00 13.62 -7.01
C ALA A 59 -2.81 14.27 -8.38
N LYS A 60 -2.05 13.64 -9.28
CA LYS A 60 -1.88 14.12 -10.66
C LYS A 60 -3.16 14.09 -11.46
N TYR A 61 -3.97 13.04 -11.30
CA TYR A 61 -5.22 12.88 -12.04
C TYR A 61 -6.28 13.92 -11.68
N TYR A 62 -6.41 14.22 -10.39
CA TYR A 62 -7.35 15.23 -9.89
C TYR A 62 -6.75 16.63 -9.77
N GLU A 63 -5.49 16.82 -10.24
CA GLU A 63 -4.78 18.11 -10.17
C GLU A 63 -4.79 18.71 -8.74
N LEU A 64 -4.57 17.84 -7.73
CA LEU A 64 -4.56 18.24 -6.33
C LEU A 64 -3.43 19.23 -6.04
N THR A 65 -3.68 20.11 -5.09
CA THR A 65 -2.79 21.20 -4.68
C THR A 65 -2.27 20.98 -3.25
N GLU A 66 -1.50 21.91 -2.74
CA GLU A 66 -0.98 21.90 -1.35
C GLU A 66 -2.08 22.05 -0.29
N ASP A 67 -3.28 22.47 -0.67
CA ASP A 67 -4.43 22.58 0.23
C ASP A 67 -5.20 21.25 0.37
N ASP A 68 -4.86 20.24 -0.44
CA ASP A 68 -5.52 18.94 -0.45
C ASP A 68 -4.73 17.92 0.41
N VAL A 69 -5.44 16.98 1.02
CA VAL A 69 -4.84 15.92 1.83
C VAL A 69 -5.14 14.56 1.24
N VAL A 70 -4.09 13.81 0.92
CA VAL A 70 -4.19 12.40 0.52
C VAL A 70 -3.58 11.54 1.63
N ALA A 71 -4.37 10.66 2.21
CA ALA A 71 -3.93 9.73 3.25
C ALA A 71 -3.77 8.32 2.69
N THR A 72 -2.73 7.64 3.14
CA THR A 72 -2.48 6.23 2.79
C THR A 72 -1.91 5.47 3.97
N VAL A 73 -1.75 4.16 3.83
CA VAL A 73 -1.21 3.29 4.88
C VAL A 73 0.16 2.78 4.45
N ALA A 74 1.17 3.01 5.28
CA ALA A 74 2.45 2.31 5.21
C ALA A 74 2.31 1.01 6.01
N THR A 75 2.37 -0.13 5.33
CA THR A 75 2.06 -1.45 5.92
C THR A 75 3.28 -2.03 6.65
N ASP A 76 4.30 -2.38 5.89
CA ASP A 76 5.55 -2.97 6.36
C ASP A 76 6.75 -2.13 5.90
N SER A 77 7.92 -2.42 6.40
CA SER A 77 9.15 -1.71 6.05
C SER A 77 10.02 -2.51 5.07
N ALA A 78 10.96 -1.82 4.41
CA ALA A 78 11.92 -2.42 3.50
C ALA A 78 12.80 -3.51 4.16
N ILE A 79 12.91 -3.51 5.48
CA ILE A 79 13.68 -4.53 6.22
C ILE A 79 13.14 -5.96 5.98
N MET A 80 11.85 -6.08 5.66
CA MET A 80 11.23 -7.37 5.33
C MET A 80 11.62 -7.86 3.92
N TYR A 81 12.25 -7.03 3.10
CA TYR A 81 12.52 -7.26 1.69
C TYR A 81 14.00 -7.22 1.32
N THR A 82 14.90 -7.38 2.30
CA THR A 82 16.36 -7.37 2.05
C THR A 82 16.78 -8.46 1.06
N SER A 83 16.25 -9.68 1.21
CA SER A 83 16.50 -10.78 0.26
C SER A 83 16.00 -10.46 -1.16
N ARG A 84 14.89 -9.71 -1.28
CA ARG A 84 14.38 -9.30 -2.59
C ARG A 84 15.30 -8.28 -3.26
N ILE A 85 15.87 -7.35 -2.49
CA ILE A 85 16.87 -6.40 -3.00
C ILE A 85 18.11 -7.15 -3.51
N ASP A 86 18.57 -8.16 -2.77
CA ASP A 86 19.70 -8.99 -3.17
C ASP A 86 19.40 -9.77 -4.47
N GLU A 87 18.23 -10.40 -4.58
CA GLU A 87 17.78 -11.08 -5.80
C GLU A 87 17.73 -10.12 -7.01
N LEU A 88 17.22 -8.91 -6.82
CA LEU A 88 17.15 -7.89 -7.89
C LEU A 88 18.56 -7.45 -8.30
N ASN A 89 19.48 -7.32 -7.35
CA ASN A 89 20.89 -6.99 -7.64
C ASN A 89 21.59 -8.14 -8.39
N GLU A 90 21.27 -9.40 -8.09
CA GLU A 90 21.77 -10.55 -8.84
C GLU A 90 21.22 -10.60 -10.27
N GLN A 91 19.94 -10.33 -10.44
CA GLN A 91 19.26 -10.39 -11.75
C GLN A 91 19.60 -9.22 -12.68
N GLN A 92 19.69 -8.02 -12.13
CA GLN A 92 19.82 -6.77 -12.89
C GLN A 92 21.21 -6.14 -12.80
N GLY A 93 22.10 -6.71 -11.99
CA GLY A 93 23.43 -6.17 -11.70
C GLY A 93 23.46 -5.22 -10.50
N ALA A 94 24.69 -4.85 -10.11
CA ALA A 94 24.91 -3.95 -8.99
C ALA A 94 24.23 -2.58 -9.23
N TYR A 95 23.64 -2.03 -8.17
CA TYR A 95 22.96 -0.75 -8.24
C TYR A 95 23.98 0.40 -8.29
N ASP A 96 23.91 1.21 -9.30
CA ASP A 96 24.83 2.34 -9.51
C ASP A 96 24.10 3.68 -9.72
N MET A 97 24.83 4.78 -9.81
CA MET A 97 24.29 6.12 -10.00
C MET A 97 23.48 6.27 -11.30
N LEU A 98 23.86 5.55 -12.36
CA LEU A 98 23.14 5.60 -13.63
C LEU A 98 21.80 4.87 -13.53
N THR A 99 21.79 3.72 -12.88
CA THR A 99 20.57 2.97 -12.56
C THR A 99 19.66 3.82 -11.66
N ALA A 100 20.19 4.47 -10.63
CA ALA A 100 19.43 5.36 -9.77
C ALA A 100 18.80 6.54 -10.53
N ALA A 101 19.54 7.14 -11.46
CA ALA A 101 19.02 8.23 -12.29
C ALA A 101 17.88 7.76 -13.22
N ARG A 102 18.01 6.58 -13.81
CA ARG A 102 16.96 5.96 -14.63
C ARG A 102 15.73 5.66 -13.81
N ASP A 103 15.89 4.93 -12.69
CA ASP A 103 14.77 4.50 -11.86
C ASP A 103 14.03 5.70 -11.26
N TYR A 104 14.75 6.75 -10.82
CA TYR A 104 14.12 8.00 -10.40
C TYR A 104 13.32 8.64 -11.52
N SER A 105 13.90 8.73 -12.72
CA SER A 105 13.26 9.40 -13.86
C SER A 105 12.03 8.66 -14.37
N GLU A 106 12.10 7.34 -14.46
CA GLU A 106 11.03 6.51 -15.05
C GLU A 106 9.94 6.18 -14.04
N HIS A 107 10.32 5.73 -12.84
CA HIS A 107 9.41 5.12 -11.88
C HIS A 107 8.91 6.07 -10.77
N LEU A 108 9.53 7.25 -10.60
CA LEU A 108 9.09 8.22 -9.59
C LEU A 108 8.71 9.58 -10.21
N HIS A 109 9.67 10.27 -10.82
CA HIS A 109 9.43 11.59 -11.40
C HIS A 109 8.49 11.51 -12.61
N GLY A 110 8.67 10.49 -13.44
CA GLY A 110 7.91 10.24 -14.66
C GLY A 110 6.58 9.48 -14.48
N VAL A 111 6.14 9.24 -13.24
CA VAL A 111 4.85 8.55 -12.97
C VAL A 111 3.72 9.19 -13.76
N ARG A 112 3.03 8.36 -14.54
CA ARG A 112 1.93 8.75 -15.43
C ARG A 112 0.57 8.42 -14.81
N THR A 113 -0.50 9.01 -15.38
CA THR A 113 -1.90 8.77 -14.99
C THR A 113 -2.56 7.70 -15.86
N ASP A 114 -1.79 6.71 -16.29
CA ASP A 114 -2.28 5.53 -16.99
C ASP A 114 -2.76 4.44 -16.00
N SER A 115 -3.45 3.43 -16.53
CA SER A 115 -3.96 2.29 -15.74
C SER A 115 -4.81 2.74 -14.54
N MET A 116 -5.67 3.72 -14.76
CA MET A 116 -6.61 4.27 -13.77
C MET A 116 -8.03 4.19 -14.29
N LEU A 117 -8.97 3.86 -13.40
CA LEU A 117 -10.39 3.74 -13.74
C LEU A 117 -11.25 4.35 -12.63
N GLU A 118 -11.94 5.45 -12.93
CA GLU A 118 -13.06 5.90 -12.10
C GLU A 118 -14.23 4.94 -12.22
N LEU A 119 -14.75 4.48 -11.07
CA LEU A 119 -15.76 3.44 -11.05
C LEU A 119 -17.16 4.03 -11.14
N SER A 120 -17.90 3.62 -12.17
CA SER A 120 -19.36 3.79 -12.22
C SER A 120 -20.03 2.90 -11.14
N TYR A 121 -21.33 3.09 -10.93
CA TYR A 121 -22.11 2.20 -10.08
C TYR A 121 -21.98 0.73 -10.54
N GLN A 122 -22.02 0.49 -11.84
CA GLN A 122 -21.92 -0.85 -12.42
C GLN A 122 -20.55 -1.48 -12.13
N ASP A 123 -19.48 -0.69 -12.28
CA ASP A 123 -18.12 -1.17 -11.99
C ASP A 123 -17.94 -1.52 -10.52
N ARG A 124 -18.40 -0.66 -9.62
CA ARG A 124 -18.36 -0.93 -8.17
C ARG A 124 -19.14 -2.19 -7.83
N LYS A 125 -20.34 -2.38 -8.41
CA LYS A 125 -21.15 -3.59 -8.19
C LYS A 125 -20.46 -4.83 -8.73
N ARG A 126 -19.86 -4.76 -9.91
CA ARG A 126 -19.07 -5.85 -10.49
C ARG A 126 -17.90 -6.24 -9.58
N ILE A 127 -17.11 -5.28 -9.11
CA ILE A 127 -15.98 -5.53 -8.21
C ILE A 127 -16.48 -6.13 -6.87
N HIS A 128 -17.55 -5.59 -6.31
CA HIS A 128 -18.16 -6.13 -5.10
C HIS A 128 -18.56 -7.62 -5.29
N ASN A 129 -19.15 -7.95 -6.43
CA ASN A 129 -19.59 -9.31 -6.72
C ASN A 129 -18.42 -10.31 -6.86
N LEU A 130 -17.18 -9.85 -7.14
CA LEU A 130 -16.00 -10.72 -7.16
C LEU A 130 -15.71 -11.35 -5.79
N LYS A 131 -16.20 -10.76 -4.70
CA LYS A 131 -16.11 -11.34 -3.35
C LYS A 131 -16.75 -12.74 -3.28
N TYR A 132 -17.69 -13.07 -4.18
CA TYR A 132 -18.29 -14.37 -4.25
C TYR A 132 -17.25 -15.49 -4.33
N TYR A 133 -16.27 -15.37 -5.21
CA TYR A 133 -15.27 -16.40 -5.46
C TYR A 133 -14.35 -16.67 -4.26
N THR A 134 -14.06 -15.65 -3.46
CA THR A 134 -13.19 -15.78 -2.29
C THR A 134 -13.97 -16.02 -1.01
N TRP A 135 -15.04 -15.28 -0.77
CA TRP A 135 -15.73 -15.30 0.51
C TRP A 135 -16.79 -16.44 0.57
N VAL A 136 -17.52 -16.68 -0.52
CA VAL A 136 -18.51 -17.76 -0.56
C VAL A 136 -17.85 -19.10 -0.87
N GLU A 137 -17.17 -19.21 -2.01
CA GLU A 137 -16.62 -20.49 -2.46
C GLU A 137 -15.44 -21.00 -1.60
N GLN A 138 -14.61 -20.11 -1.06
CA GLN A 138 -13.40 -20.52 -0.35
C GLN A 138 -13.53 -20.40 1.18
N GLN A 139 -14.33 -19.46 1.70
CA GLN A 139 -14.38 -19.17 3.13
C GLN A 139 -15.74 -19.48 3.77
N GLY A 140 -16.66 -20.07 3.04
CA GLY A 140 -17.95 -20.54 3.56
C GLY A 140 -18.93 -19.44 3.99
N LYS A 141 -18.74 -18.20 3.53
CA LYS A 141 -19.74 -17.14 3.69
C LYS A 141 -20.93 -17.38 2.79
N THR A 142 -22.07 -16.84 3.16
CA THR A 142 -23.28 -16.92 2.31
C THR A 142 -23.34 -15.75 1.34
N TYR A 143 -24.11 -15.93 0.28
CA TYR A 143 -24.37 -14.85 -0.67
C TYR A 143 -25.14 -13.68 -0.02
N GLU A 144 -26.03 -14.01 0.92
CA GLU A 144 -26.81 -13.04 1.70
C GLU A 144 -25.90 -12.14 2.55
N GLU A 145 -24.89 -12.71 3.23
CA GLU A 145 -23.90 -11.94 4.01
C GLU A 145 -23.13 -10.95 3.13
N ILE A 146 -22.76 -11.33 1.90
CA ILE A 146 -22.10 -10.41 0.97
C ILE A 146 -23.05 -9.31 0.50
N ASN A 147 -24.32 -9.67 0.22
CA ASN A 147 -25.32 -8.68 -0.20
C ASN A 147 -25.64 -7.66 0.89
N GLN A 148 -25.59 -8.04 2.16
CA GLN A 148 -25.75 -7.09 3.27
C GLN A 148 -24.73 -5.95 3.18
N GLN A 149 -23.48 -6.24 2.86
CA GLN A 149 -22.45 -5.20 2.70
C GLN A 149 -22.77 -4.16 1.61
N TRP A 150 -23.60 -4.51 0.64
CA TRP A 150 -23.97 -3.63 -0.45
C TRP A 150 -25.30 -2.88 -0.22
N TYR A 151 -26.26 -3.55 0.34
CA TYR A 151 -27.63 -3.04 0.44
C TYR A 151 -27.99 -2.50 1.81
N ASP A 152 -27.36 -2.99 2.88
CA ASP A 152 -27.58 -2.52 4.24
C ASP A 152 -26.73 -1.28 4.51
N THR A 153 -27.38 -0.13 4.63
CA THR A 153 -26.71 1.15 4.87
C THR A 153 -26.11 1.26 6.28
N HIS A 154 -26.51 0.38 7.19
CA HIS A 154 -26.01 0.35 8.58
C HIS A 154 -24.91 -0.69 8.80
N TYR A 155 -24.68 -1.60 7.85
CA TYR A 155 -23.74 -2.72 8.00
C TYR A 155 -22.39 -2.32 8.62
N TRP A 156 -21.75 -1.31 8.05
CA TRP A 156 -20.42 -0.89 8.52
C TRP A 156 -20.47 -0.10 9.82
N THR A 157 -21.52 0.67 10.06
CA THR A 157 -21.74 1.39 11.32
C THR A 157 -21.98 0.40 12.47
N ASP A 158 -22.79 -0.62 12.23
CA ASP A 158 -23.10 -1.67 13.20
C ASP A 158 -21.88 -2.54 13.50
N MET A 159 -21.08 -2.84 12.48
CA MET A 159 -19.80 -3.52 12.67
C MET A 159 -18.84 -2.70 13.55
N HIS A 160 -18.71 -1.39 13.30
CA HIS A 160 -17.89 -0.50 14.10
C HIS A 160 -18.39 -0.35 15.54
N ALA A 161 -19.70 -0.35 15.74
CA ALA A 161 -20.31 -0.25 17.07
C ALA A 161 -20.02 -1.45 17.99
N GLN A 162 -19.49 -2.55 17.45
CA GLN A 162 -19.08 -3.72 18.24
C GLN A 162 -17.69 -3.53 18.91
N ALA A 163 -16.95 -2.47 18.60
CA ALA A 163 -15.56 -2.30 19.04
C ALA A 163 -15.44 -2.37 20.58
N ASP A 164 -16.29 -1.66 21.31
CA ASP A 164 -16.25 -1.62 22.78
C ASP A 164 -16.54 -2.99 23.41
N GLU A 165 -17.45 -3.77 22.86
CA GLU A 165 -17.76 -5.12 23.34
C GLU A 165 -16.65 -6.11 22.99
N LEU A 166 -16.03 -5.99 21.83
CA LEU A 166 -14.86 -6.79 21.43
C LEU A 166 -13.66 -6.50 22.35
N ASP A 167 -13.40 -5.23 22.65
CA ASP A 167 -12.32 -4.86 23.58
C ASP A 167 -12.54 -5.44 24.98
N LYS A 168 -13.78 -5.47 25.46
CA LYS A 168 -14.11 -6.09 26.71
C LYS A 168 -13.85 -7.60 26.68
N LEU A 169 -14.30 -8.30 25.64
CA LEU A 169 -14.06 -9.74 25.48
C LEU A 169 -12.57 -10.07 25.36
N ILE A 170 -11.79 -9.23 24.67
CA ILE A 170 -10.33 -9.36 24.56
C ILE A 170 -9.66 -9.23 25.94
N ASN A 171 -10.06 -8.25 26.72
CA ASN A 171 -9.53 -8.05 28.08
C ASN A 171 -9.89 -9.22 29.00
N GLU A 172 -11.15 -9.69 28.97
CA GLU A 172 -11.58 -10.87 29.72
C GLU A 172 -10.77 -12.13 29.31
N PHE A 173 -10.52 -12.33 28.02
CA PHE A 173 -9.68 -13.41 27.53
C PHE A 173 -8.23 -13.29 28.01
N ASN A 174 -7.64 -12.11 27.93
CA ASN A 174 -6.27 -11.86 28.38
C ASN A 174 -6.11 -12.11 29.89
N ASP A 175 -7.08 -11.68 30.70
CA ASP A 175 -7.11 -11.90 32.14
C ASP A 175 -7.24 -13.40 32.46
N ALA A 176 -8.16 -14.09 31.78
CA ALA A 176 -8.41 -15.52 32.00
C ALA A 176 -7.20 -16.40 31.61
N THR A 177 -6.46 -16.02 30.57
CA THR A 177 -5.31 -16.78 30.07
C THR A 177 -3.98 -16.35 30.67
N GLY A 178 -3.90 -15.16 31.27
CA GLY A 178 -2.66 -14.57 31.78
C GLY A 178 -1.61 -14.30 30.70
N VAL A 179 -2.03 -14.18 29.44
CA VAL A 179 -1.11 -14.07 28.29
C VAL A 179 -0.22 -12.82 28.40
N LEU A 180 -0.78 -11.69 28.85
CA LEU A 180 -0.03 -10.43 29.00
C LEU A 180 1.00 -10.48 30.15
N ALA A 181 0.81 -11.33 31.15
CA ALA A 181 1.76 -11.48 32.26
C ALA A 181 3.02 -12.29 31.84
N ASN A 182 2.97 -12.96 30.67
CA ASN A 182 4.03 -13.79 30.14
C ASN A 182 4.73 -13.16 28.90
N MET A 183 4.35 -11.95 28.52
CA MET A 183 5.00 -11.13 27.50
C MET A 183 6.00 -10.16 28.13
#